data_594ce5a7b788e955ef6d93d2cd29a377
#
_entry.id   594ce5a7b788e955ef6d93d2cd29a377
#
_cell.length_a   1.000
_cell.length_b   1.000
_cell.length_c   1.000
_cell.angle_alpha   90.00
_cell.angle_beta   90.00
_cell.angle_gamma   90.00
#
_symmetry.space_group_name_H-M   'P 1'
#
loop_
_entity.id
_entity.type
_entity.pdbx_description
1 polymer ?
#
loop_
_entity_poly.entity_id
_entity_poly.type
_entity_poly.pdbx_seq_one_letter_code
_entity_poly.pdbx_strand_id
1 'polypeptide(L)'
;DVYKRQDEAASNYNSTATEDDGSCEYLGCTDETAVNFDVSAITDDGSCIYPLDPMVNLFISEYSEGSSSNKYLEIYNPTADTVSLASYAWPSVSNAPSTIGAYEYWNSFAPGAQIEPYGVYVVANPGSDLAILNYANETGTVYFNGDDGYALVYGFEPTSPSTPEIGGYIVLDIVGDWNGDPGSGWEVAGVSNATKDHTLVRKCSVEQGNSDWTASAGTNTDDSEWIVLEQNDWSNLG
;
A
#
# COMPACT_ATOMS: atom_id res chain seq x y z
N ASP A 1 33.56 -29.32 25.19
CA ASP A 1 33.64 -27.93 25.59
C ASP A 1 32.69 -27.74 26.76
N VAL A 2 33.30 -27.46 27.95
CA VAL A 2 32.59 -27.34 29.23
C VAL A 2 32.07 -25.90 29.42
N TYR A 3 32.60 -24.94 28.68
CA TYR A 3 32.32 -23.50 28.75
C TYR A 3 31.37 -23.16 27.57
N LYS A 4 30.16 -22.81 27.85
CA LYS A 4 29.17 -22.29 26.85
C LYS A 4 27.95 -21.69 27.58
N ARG A 5 27.06 -21.19 26.85
CA ARG A 5 25.86 -20.41 27.11
C ARG A 5 24.84 -21.18 27.92
N GLN A 6 24.70 -20.84 29.22
CA GLN A 6 23.83 -21.52 30.18
C GLN A 6 22.43 -20.89 30.33
N ASP A 7 22.23 -19.69 29.80
CA ASP A 7 20.94 -19.02 29.89
C ASP A 7 19.96 -19.59 28.84
N GLU A 8 18.87 -20.18 29.33
CA GLU A 8 17.83 -20.75 28.48
C GLU A 8 17.09 -19.70 27.62
N ALA A 9 17.12 -18.43 28.01
CA ALA A 9 16.56 -17.32 27.25
C ALA A 9 17.47 -16.85 26.11
N ALA A 10 18.75 -17.25 26.11
CA ALA A 10 19.68 -16.86 25.05
C ALA A 10 19.39 -17.64 23.77
N SER A 11 19.42 -16.94 22.61
CA SER A 11 19.20 -17.53 21.27
C SER A 11 20.22 -18.61 20.93
N ASN A 12 21.40 -18.56 21.56
CA ASN A 12 22.49 -19.48 21.36
C ASN A 12 22.71 -20.43 22.57
N TYR A 13 21.65 -20.67 23.36
CA TYR A 13 21.65 -21.58 24.52
C TYR A 13 22.19 -22.98 24.19
N ASN A 14 22.94 -23.54 25.12
CA ASN A 14 23.43 -24.92 25.01
C ASN A 14 23.16 -25.70 26.30
N SER A 15 22.18 -26.59 26.28
CA SER A 15 21.76 -27.40 27.43
C SER A 15 22.83 -28.34 27.99
N THR A 16 23.95 -28.55 27.28
CA THR A 16 25.07 -29.38 27.76
C THR A 16 26.20 -28.57 28.41
N ALA A 17 26.07 -27.24 28.44
CA ALA A 17 27.04 -26.39 29.08
C ALA A 17 27.00 -26.55 30.62
N THR A 18 28.13 -26.61 31.25
CA THR A 18 28.26 -26.70 32.72
C THR A 18 28.81 -25.43 33.34
N GLU A 19 29.34 -24.52 32.54
CA GLU A 19 29.83 -23.21 32.94
C GLU A 19 29.49 -22.15 31.90
N ASP A 20 29.12 -20.95 32.33
CA ASP A 20 28.83 -19.81 31.45
C ASP A 20 30.14 -19.11 31.07
N ASP A 21 30.36 -18.87 29.78
CA ASP A 21 31.51 -18.15 29.22
C ASP A 21 31.19 -16.67 28.91
N GLY A 22 29.97 -16.20 29.25
CA GLY A 22 29.51 -14.84 29.01
C GLY A 22 29.20 -14.55 27.54
N SER A 23 29.06 -15.57 26.69
CA SER A 23 28.77 -15.42 25.24
C SER A 23 27.30 -15.61 24.91
N CYS A 24 26.39 -15.43 25.87
CA CYS A 24 24.96 -15.46 25.63
C CYS A 24 24.55 -14.34 24.67
N GLU A 25 23.76 -14.67 23.66
CA GLU A 25 23.20 -13.74 22.69
C GLU A 25 21.69 -13.62 22.91
N TYR A 26 21.23 -12.40 23.10
CA TYR A 26 19.82 -12.08 23.24
C TYR A 26 19.39 -11.29 22.01
N LEU A 27 18.60 -11.92 21.16
CA LEU A 27 18.06 -11.33 19.95
C LEU A 27 16.68 -10.75 20.24
N GLY A 28 16.40 -9.59 19.68
CA GLY A 28 15.13 -8.89 19.81
C GLY A 28 15.24 -7.45 19.32
N CYS A 29 14.15 -6.69 19.44
CA CYS A 29 14.15 -5.28 19.09
C CYS A 29 14.92 -4.46 20.12
N THR A 30 16.00 -3.78 19.70
CA THR A 30 16.84 -2.93 20.56
C THR A 30 16.50 -1.44 20.52
N ASP A 31 15.48 -1.03 19.74
CA ASP A 31 15.04 0.36 19.61
C ASP A 31 13.97 0.70 20.65
N GLU A 32 14.30 1.63 21.58
CA GLU A 32 13.40 2.08 22.64
C GLU A 32 12.11 2.76 22.13
N THR A 33 12.08 3.18 20.86
CA THR A 33 10.89 3.80 20.24
C THR A 33 9.91 2.77 19.67
N ALA A 34 10.34 1.52 19.55
CA ALA A 34 9.48 0.44 19.08
C ALA A 34 8.52 -0.04 20.19
N VAL A 35 7.31 -0.45 19.79
CA VAL A 35 6.28 -0.95 20.73
C VAL A 35 6.64 -2.30 21.33
N ASN A 36 7.53 -3.06 20.69
CA ASN A 36 8.04 -4.35 21.13
C ASN A 36 9.52 -4.29 21.54
N PHE A 37 9.97 -3.11 22.00
CA PHE A 37 11.32 -2.97 22.55
C PHE A 37 11.59 -4.03 23.64
N ASP A 38 12.70 -4.74 23.49
CA ASP A 38 13.14 -5.73 24.47
C ASP A 38 14.43 -5.22 25.17
N VAL A 39 14.28 -4.80 26.41
CA VAL A 39 15.39 -4.30 27.23
C VAL A 39 16.48 -5.35 27.46
N SER A 40 16.18 -6.63 27.29
CA SER A 40 17.16 -7.73 27.43
C SER A 40 17.90 -8.03 26.12
N ALA A 41 17.40 -7.58 24.97
CA ALA A 41 18.07 -7.75 23.69
C ALA A 41 19.37 -6.94 23.64
N ILE A 42 20.43 -7.56 23.16
CA ILE A 42 21.75 -6.94 22.92
C ILE A 42 22.11 -6.91 21.43
N THR A 43 21.34 -7.60 20.62
CA THR A 43 21.50 -7.64 19.16
C THR A 43 20.14 -7.49 18.52
N ASP A 44 19.98 -6.49 17.66
CA ASP A 44 18.77 -6.28 16.88
C ASP A 44 18.62 -7.43 15.85
N ASP A 45 17.46 -8.05 15.87
CA ASP A 45 17.09 -9.13 14.95
C ASP A 45 16.17 -8.64 13.79
N GLY A 46 15.92 -7.34 13.72
CA GLY A 46 15.04 -6.73 12.75
C GLY A 46 13.54 -6.88 13.07
N SER A 47 13.20 -7.31 14.28
CA SER A 47 11.80 -7.54 14.71
C SER A 47 11.12 -6.27 15.25
N CYS A 48 11.78 -5.10 15.22
CA CYS A 48 11.23 -3.87 15.77
C CYS A 48 9.91 -3.49 15.09
N ILE A 49 8.89 -3.27 15.90
CA ILE A 49 7.56 -2.80 15.46
C ILE A 49 7.40 -1.36 15.96
N TYR A 50 7.24 -0.43 15.05
CA TYR A 50 7.02 0.98 15.40
C TYR A 50 5.54 1.30 15.49
N PRO A 51 5.13 2.28 16.35
CA PRO A 51 3.76 2.76 16.33
C PRO A 51 3.46 3.36 14.95
N LEU A 52 2.24 3.11 14.45
CA LEU A 52 1.76 3.76 13.24
C LEU A 52 1.63 5.27 13.48
N ASP A 53 1.95 6.07 12.46
CA ASP A 53 1.56 7.47 12.42
C ASP A 53 0.03 7.59 12.56
N PRO A 54 -0.52 8.73 13.06
CA PRO A 54 -1.96 8.91 13.10
C PRO A 54 -2.58 8.71 11.71
N MET A 55 -3.60 7.84 11.63
CA MET A 55 -4.29 7.57 10.37
C MET A 55 -4.98 8.83 9.85
N VAL A 56 -4.73 9.14 8.58
CA VAL A 56 -5.46 10.15 7.80
C VAL A 56 -6.16 9.43 6.65
N ASN A 57 -7.40 9.81 6.35
CA ASN A 57 -8.16 9.23 5.23
C ASN A 57 -7.68 9.81 3.89
N LEU A 58 -6.45 9.46 3.50
CA LEU A 58 -5.95 9.66 2.15
C LEU A 58 -6.79 8.83 1.18
N PHE A 59 -6.86 9.26 -0.08
CA PHE A 59 -7.58 8.49 -1.10
C PHE A 59 -6.96 8.62 -2.49
N ILE A 60 -7.31 7.71 -3.38
CA ILE A 60 -6.89 7.72 -4.77
C ILE A 60 -7.71 8.77 -5.50
N SER A 61 -7.05 9.87 -5.92
CA SER A 61 -7.68 10.97 -6.66
C SER A 61 -7.71 10.70 -8.16
N GLU A 62 -6.73 9.97 -8.68
CA GLU A 62 -6.67 9.63 -10.09
C GLU A 62 -6.05 8.24 -10.32
N TYR A 63 -6.60 7.52 -11.29
CA TYR A 63 -6.10 6.24 -11.79
C TYR A 63 -6.06 6.33 -13.31
N SER A 64 -4.93 6.03 -13.93
CA SER A 64 -4.84 6.04 -15.40
C SER A 64 -4.26 4.76 -15.94
N GLU A 65 -5.02 4.09 -16.77
CA GLU A 65 -4.58 3.02 -17.66
C GLU A 65 -4.53 3.58 -19.09
N GLY A 66 -3.43 4.28 -19.38
CA GLY A 66 -3.16 4.81 -20.71
C GLY A 66 -2.49 3.80 -21.64
N SER A 67 -2.21 4.25 -22.86
CA SER A 67 -1.55 3.42 -23.86
C SER A 67 -0.14 3.01 -23.41
N SER A 68 0.24 1.76 -23.70
CA SER A 68 1.57 1.23 -23.39
C SER A 68 1.88 1.28 -21.88
N SER A 69 2.91 2.02 -21.50
CA SER A 69 3.35 2.19 -20.11
C SER A 69 2.80 3.45 -19.43
N ASN A 70 1.91 4.20 -20.06
CA ASN A 70 1.31 5.42 -19.51
C ASN A 70 0.31 5.09 -18.40
N LYS A 71 0.83 4.73 -17.22
CA LYS A 71 0.04 4.23 -16.09
C LYS A 71 0.49 4.89 -14.80
N TYR A 72 -0.47 5.35 -13.99
CA TYR A 72 -0.18 5.94 -12.69
C TYR A 72 -1.36 5.85 -11.72
N LEU A 73 -1.03 5.97 -10.45
CA LEU A 73 -1.95 6.25 -9.35
C LEU A 73 -1.59 7.61 -8.76
N GLU A 74 -2.57 8.42 -8.48
CA GLU A 74 -2.43 9.65 -7.71
C GLU A 74 -3.17 9.53 -6.40
N ILE A 75 -2.50 9.86 -5.29
CA ILE A 75 -3.06 9.82 -3.94
C ILE A 75 -3.16 11.26 -3.42
N TYR A 76 -4.31 11.64 -2.91
CA TYR A 76 -4.60 12.97 -2.41
C TYR A 76 -4.65 13.03 -0.88
N ASN A 77 -4.09 14.09 -0.33
CA ASN A 77 -4.20 14.46 1.08
C ASN A 77 -5.27 15.55 1.27
N PRO A 78 -6.45 15.23 1.83
CA PRO A 78 -7.53 16.20 2.02
C PRO A 78 -7.35 17.11 3.23
N THR A 79 -6.19 17.08 3.91
CA THR A 79 -5.96 17.78 5.18
C THR A 79 -5.04 18.99 5.05
N ALA A 80 -5.06 19.84 6.08
CA ALA A 80 -4.19 20.99 6.19
C ALA A 80 -2.78 20.67 6.75
N ASP A 81 -2.50 19.40 7.00
CA ASP A 81 -1.23 18.94 7.56
C ASP A 81 -0.48 18.08 6.54
N THR A 82 0.86 18.13 6.58
CA THR A 82 1.70 17.17 5.83
C THR A 82 1.52 15.77 6.41
N VAL A 83 1.28 14.78 5.56
CA VAL A 83 1.07 13.38 5.97
C VAL A 83 2.25 12.52 5.52
N SER A 84 2.90 11.85 6.48
CA SER A 84 3.90 10.82 6.21
C SER A 84 3.25 9.59 5.61
N LEU A 85 3.87 8.99 4.59
CA LEU A 85 3.39 7.75 3.96
C LEU A 85 4.03 6.48 4.55
N ALA A 86 4.83 6.61 5.62
CA ALA A 86 5.53 5.47 6.23
C ALA A 86 4.60 4.35 6.74
N SER A 87 3.35 4.71 7.13
CA SER A 87 2.32 3.78 7.59
C SER A 87 1.28 3.44 6.52
N TYR A 88 1.54 3.77 5.27
CA TYR A 88 0.64 3.51 4.14
C TYR A 88 1.31 2.63 3.10
N ALA A 89 0.49 1.94 2.32
CA ALA A 89 0.93 1.15 1.18
C ALA A 89 -0.17 1.13 0.10
N TRP A 90 0.20 0.66 -1.10
CA TRP A 90 -0.72 0.52 -2.23
C TRP A 90 -0.69 -0.90 -2.81
N PRO A 91 -1.10 -1.92 -1.99
CA PRO A 91 -1.11 -3.31 -2.42
C PRO A 91 -2.06 -3.55 -3.59
N SER A 92 -1.78 -4.62 -4.34
CA SER A 92 -2.50 -4.95 -5.55
C SER A 92 -2.74 -6.43 -5.74
N VAL A 93 -3.68 -6.72 -6.63
CA VAL A 93 -3.98 -8.04 -7.18
C VAL A 93 -3.86 -7.93 -8.69
N SER A 94 -3.28 -8.95 -9.34
CA SER A 94 -3.22 -9.05 -10.80
C SER A 94 -4.33 -9.99 -11.29
N ASN A 95 -5.26 -9.47 -12.09
CA ASN A 95 -6.47 -10.16 -12.54
C ASN A 95 -7.29 -10.74 -11.35
N ALA A 96 -7.43 -12.07 -11.26
CA ALA A 96 -8.11 -12.71 -10.15
C ALA A 96 -7.17 -12.97 -8.97
N PRO A 97 -7.56 -12.65 -7.72
CA PRO A 97 -6.74 -12.92 -6.56
C PRO A 97 -6.55 -14.42 -6.32
N SER A 98 -5.35 -14.82 -5.92
CA SER A 98 -5.07 -16.19 -5.49
C SER A 98 -5.87 -16.60 -4.25
N THR A 99 -6.18 -15.63 -3.39
CA THR A 99 -7.05 -15.76 -2.24
C THR A 99 -8.05 -14.62 -2.24
N ILE A 100 -9.35 -14.93 -2.27
CA ILE A 100 -10.42 -13.93 -2.30
C ILE A 100 -10.27 -12.96 -1.11
N GLY A 101 -10.29 -11.67 -1.40
CA GLY A 101 -10.21 -10.59 -0.42
C GLY A 101 -8.79 -10.31 0.08
N ALA A 102 -7.76 -10.99 -0.45
CA ALA A 102 -6.36 -10.77 -0.07
C ALA A 102 -5.56 -10.17 -1.23
N TYR A 103 -4.61 -9.28 -0.89
CA TYR A 103 -3.65 -8.77 -1.87
C TYR A 103 -2.67 -9.87 -2.32
N GLU A 104 -2.00 -9.65 -3.44
CA GLU A 104 -0.92 -10.52 -3.94
C GLU A 104 0.44 -9.83 -3.86
N TYR A 105 0.47 -8.51 -4.08
CA TYR A 105 1.68 -7.71 -4.09
C TYR A 105 1.54 -6.56 -3.10
N TRP A 106 2.46 -6.49 -2.13
CA TRP A 106 2.54 -5.36 -1.23
C TRP A 106 3.49 -4.31 -1.82
N ASN A 107 2.97 -3.10 -2.02
CA ASN A 107 3.75 -2.00 -2.56
C ASN A 107 3.84 -0.90 -1.50
N SER A 108 5.02 -0.72 -0.92
CA SER A 108 5.30 0.37 0.02
C SER A 108 5.74 1.62 -0.72
N PHE A 109 5.43 2.80 -0.16
CA PHE A 109 5.98 4.06 -0.64
C PHE A 109 7.48 4.17 -0.37
N ALA A 110 8.18 5.03 -1.11
CA ALA A 110 9.60 5.28 -0.91
C ALA A 110 9.88 5.79 0.52
N PRO A 111 11.02 5.41 1.14
CA PRO A 111 11.38 5.90 2.47
C PRO A 111 11.40 7.43 2.54
N GLY A 112 10.68 8.00 3.53
CA GLY A 112 10.54 9.43 3.70
C GLY A 112 9.48 10.09 2.81
N ALA A 113 8.70 9.31 2.06
CA ALA A 113 7.58 9.82 1.26
C ALA A 113 6.55 10.53 2.16
N GLN A 114 6.05 11.65 1.67
CA GLN A 114 5.02 12.45 2.34
C GLN A 114 4.16 13.19 1.33
N ILE A 115 2.97 13.59 1.74
CA ILE A 115 2.07 14.42 0.94
C ILE A 115 1.85 15.74 1.68
N GLU A 116 2.15 16.85 1.01
CA GLU A 116 1.92 18.19 1.53
C GLU A 116 0.43 18.48 1.74
N PRO A 117 0.06 19.49 2.55
CA PRO A 117 -1.32 19.88 2.75
C PRO A 117 -2.06 20.12 1.43
N TYR A 118 -3.20 19.44 1.24
CA TYR A 118 -4.00 19.49 0.02
C TYR A 118 -3.23 19.15 -1.26
N GLY A 119 -2.13 18.43 -1.12
CA GLY A 119 -1.27 17.99 -2.22
C GLY A 119 -1.57 16.56 -2.65
N VAL A 120 -0.83 16.13 -3.66
CA VAL A 120 -0.92 14.77 -4.22
C VAL A 120 0.44 14.06 -4.19
N TYR A 121 0.39 12.75 -4.28
CA TYR A 121 1.54 11.87 -4.47
C TYR A 121 1.28 10.94 -5.65
N VAL A 122 2.13 11.03 -6.66
CA VAL A 122 1.98 10.28 -7.90
C VAL A 122 2.98 9.14 -7.95
N VAL A 123 2.48 7.93 -8.11
CA VAL A 123 3.27 6.73 -8.41
C VAL A 123 3.04 6.37 -9.88
N ALA A 124 4.08 6.41 -10.70
CA ALA A 124 3.97 6.16 -12.12
C ALA A 124 4.80 4.95 -12.58
N ASN A 125 4.39 4.32 -13.69
CA ASN A 125 5.23 3.35 -14.36
C ASN A 125 6.50 4.01 -14.89
N PRO A 126 7.70 3.43 -14.70
CA PRO A 126 8.96 4.05 -15.14
C PRO A 126 9.08 4.20 -16.66
N GLY A 127 8.24 3.53 -17.44
CA GLY A 127 8.17 3.65 -18.89
C GLY A 127 7.13 4.64 -19.40
N SER A 128 6.47 5.41 -18.52
CA SER A 128 5.48 6.42 -18.90
C SER A 128 6.12 7.59 -19.69
N ASP A 129 5.27 8.29 -20.42
CA ASP A 129 5.66 9.53 -21.09
C ASP A 129 6.16 10.59 -20.09
N LEU A 130 7.03 11.48 -20.55
CA LEU A 130 7.55 12.58 -19.72
C LEU A 130 6.45 13.50 -19.18
N ALA A 131 5.33 13.60 -19.87
CA ALA A 131 4.16 14.35 -19.38
C ALA A 131 3.61 13.79 -18.06
N ILE A 132 3.74 12.48 -17.81
CA ILE A 132 3.38 11.82 -16.56
C ILE A 132 4.56 11.85 -15.59
N LEU A 133 5.77 11.45 -16.07
CA LEU A 133 6.96 11.34 -15.22
C LEU A 133 7.38 12.66 -14.57
N ASN A 134 7.05 13.80 -15.16
CA ASN A 134 7.31 15.11 -14.57
C ASN A 134 6.47 15.40 -13.31
N TYR A 135 5.37 14.71 -13.12
CA TYR A 135 4.53 14.79 -11.92
C TYR A 135 4.82 13.65 -10.91
N ALA A 136 5.48 12.58 -11.37
CA ALA A 136 5.74 11.42 -10.53
C ALA A 136 6.66 11.76 -9.35
N ASN A 137 6.21 11.48 -8.13
CA ASN A 137 7.02 11.53 -6.92
C ASN A 137 7.91 10.29 -6.81
N GLU A 138 7.40 9.15 -7.29
CA GLU A 138 8.18 7.92 -7.44
C GLU A 138 7.74 7.12 -8.66
N THR A 139 8.59 6.19 -9.08
CA THR A 139 8.25 5.20 -10.09
C THR A 139 8.21 3.81 -9.47
N GLY A 140 7.18 3.03 -9.79
CA GLY A 140 6.93 1.72 -9.21
C GLY A 140 6.34 0.71 -10.18
N THR A 141 5.93 -0.44 -9.65
CA THR A 141 5.34 -1.56 -10.40
C THR A 141 3.86 -1.30 -10.74
N VAL A 142 3.59 -0.16 -11.39
CA VAL A 142 2.26 0.22 -11.86
C VAL A 142 2.08 -0.40 -13.26
N TYR A 143 1.58 -1.65 -13.29
CA TYR A 143 1.47 -2.44 -14.53
C TYR A 143 0.04 -2.91 -14.83
N PHE A 144 -0.94 -2.28 -14.23
CA PHE A 144 -2.34 -2.66 -14.45
C PHE A 144 -2.73 -2.60 -15.93
N ASN A 145 -3.67 -3.47 -16.31
CA ASN A 145 -4.17 -3.62 -17.67
C ASN A 145 -5.71 -3.56 -17.73
N GLY A 146 -6.33 -3.06 -16.66
CA GLY A 146 -7.75 -2.79 -16.53
C GLY A 146 -8.50 -3.74 -15.61
N ASP A 147 -8.02 -4.96 -15.42
CA ASP A 147 -8.64 -6.00 -14.59
C ASP A 147 -7.91 -6.26 -13.26
N ASP A 148 -6.92 -5.42 -12.93
CA ASP A 148 -6.13 -5.48 -11.70
C ASP A 148 -6.74 -4.61 -10.60
N GLY A 149 -6.81 -5.11 -9.36
CA GLY A 149 -7.29 -4.36 -8.20
C GLY A 149 -6.16 -3.67 -7.44
N TYR A 150 -6.24 -2.35 -7.22
CA TYR A 150 -5.31 -1.55 -6.45
C TYR A 150 -5.99 -0.89 -5.26
N ALA A 151 -5.46 -1.06 -4.07
CA ALA A 151 -5.98 -0.39 -2.88
C ALA A 151 -4.95 0.57 -2.29
N LEU A 152 -5.43 1.61 -1.61
CA LEU A 152 -4.66 2.38 -0.66
C LEU A 152 -4.98 1.86 0.73
N VAL A 153 -3.97 1.47 1.49
CA VAL A 153 -4.15 0.91 2.83
C VAL A 153 -3.33 1.66 3.87
N TYR A 154 -3.78 1.58 5.12
CA TYR A 154 -3.06 2.03 6.29
C TYR A 154 -2.71 0.83 7.17
N GLY A 155 -1.45 0.64 7.48
CA GLY A 155 -0.94 -0.49 8.26
C GLY A 155 0.40 -0.98 7.73
N PHE A 156 0.82 -2.13 8.24
CA PHE A 156 2.07 -2.78 7.84
C PHE A 156 1.80 -4.01 6.98
N GLU A 157 2.81 -4.38 6.18
CA GLU A 157 2.78 -5.63 5.46
C GLU A 157 2.71 -6.80 6.45
N PRO A 158 1.67 -7.65 6.37
CA PRO A 158 1.61 -8.87 7.17
C PRO A 158 2.65 -9.90 6.71
N THR A 159 3.01 -10.84 7.58
CA THR A 159 4.02 -11.88 7.30
C THR A 159 3.69 -12.79 6.12
N SER A 160 2.44 -12.81 5.69
CA SER A 160 1.96 -13.50 4.48
C SER A 160 0.73 -12.77 3.94
N PRO A 161 0.44 -12.87 2.62
CA PRO A 161 -0.79 -12.30 2.07
C PRO A 161 -2.01 -12.76 2.88
N SER A 162 -2.82 -11.80 3.32
CA SER A 162 -4.00 -12.03 4.15
C SER A 162 -5.06 -10.98 3.89
N THR A 163 -6.29 -11.27 4.30
CA THR A 163 -7.38 -10.30 4.27
C THR A 163 -7.15 -9.20 5.33
N PRO A 164 -7.75 -8.01 5.20
CA PRO A 164 -7.61 -6.92 6.17
C PRO A 164 -7.90 -7.33 7.60
N GLU A 165 -8.93 -8.16 7.81
CA GLU A 165 -9.35 -8.62 9.14
C GLU A 165 -8.28 -9.49 9.84
N ILE A 166 -7.44 -10.17 9.07
CA ILE A 166 -6.37 -11.03 9.58
C ILE A 166 -5.03 -10.29 9.54
N GLY A 167 -4.79 -9.50 8.48
CA GLY A 167 -3.50 -8.85 8.23
C GLY A 167 -3.18 -7.66 9.12
N GLY A 168 -4.18 -7.07 9.77
CA GLY A 168 -3.98 -5.91 10.66
C GLY A 168 -3.71 -4.62 9.90
N TYR A 169 -4.17 -4.50 8.65
CA TYR A 169 -4.19 -3.27 7.87
C TYR A 169 -5.64 -2.87 7.55
N ILE A 170 -5.83 -1.61 7.22
CA ILE A 170 -7.14 -1.04 6.90
C ILE A 170 -7.12 -0.60 5.44
N VAL A 171 -8.09 -1.04 4.64
CA VAL A 171 -8.32 -0.52 3.29
C VAL A 171 -9.03 0.82 3.39
N LEU A 172 -8.38 1.88 2.92
CA LEU A 172 -8.92 3.23 2.91
C LEU A 172 -9.67 3.52 1.62
N ASP A 173 -9.13 3.04 0.51
CA ASP A 173 -9.67 3.27 -0.84
C ASP A 173 -9.25 2.15 -1.78
N ILE A 174 -10.02 1.94 -2.87
CA ILE A 174 -9.73 0.88 -3.82
C ILE A 174 -10.20 1.26 -5.23
N VAL A 175 -9.44 0.85 -6.24
CA VAL A 175 -9.83 0.83 -7.66
C VAL A 175 -9.80 -0.61 -8.12
N GLY A 176 -10.93 -1.12 -8.63
CA GLY A 176 -11.15 -2.54 -8.80
C GLY A 176 -11.45 -3.23 -7.47
N ASP A 177 -11.44 -4.54 -7.43
CA ASP A 177 -11.59 -5.28 -6.18
C ASP A 177 -10.66 -6.50 -6.09
N TRP A 178 -10.64 -7.14 -4.92
CA TRP A 178 -9.85 -8.34 -4.66
C TRP A 178 -10.74 -9.59 -4.52
N ASN A 179 -11.98 -9.55 -5.06
CA ASN A 179 -12.94 -10.63 -4.90
C ASN A 179 -13.16 -11.44 -6.17
N GLY A 180 -12.69 -10.95 -7.31
CA GLY A 180 -12.87 -11.61 -8.58
C GLY A 180 -12.09 -10.97 -9.72
N ASP A 181 -12.34 -11.48 -10.91
CA ASP A 181 -11.78 -11.05 -12.18
C ASP A 181 -12.92 -10.50 -13.06
N PRO A 182 -12.91 -9.21 -13.43
CA PRO A 182 -13.93 -8.64 -14.32
C PRO A 182 -13.75 -9.07 -15.78
N GLY A 183 -12.64 -9.72 -16.11
CA GLY A 183 -12.27 -10.20 -17.43
C GLY A 183 -11.46 -9.20 -18.25
N SER A 184 -11.92 -7.97 -18.43
CA SER A 184 -11.18 -6.94 -19.19
C SER A 184 -11.02 -5.63 -18.42
N GLY A 185 -11.96 -5.33 -17.53
CA GLY A 185 -11.98 -4.12 -16.71
C GLY A 185 -13.35 -3.96 -16.05
N TRP A 186 -13.40 -3.17 -15.00
CA TRP A 186 -14.65 -2.87 -14.29
C TRP A 186 -15.44 -1.77 -15.00
N GLU A 187 -16.75 -1.86 -14.86
CA GLU A 187 -17.63 -0.76 -15.21
C GLU A 187 -17.52 0.34 -14.16
N VAL A 188 -17.45 1.61 -14.62
CA VAL A 188 -17.43 2.79 -13.74
C VAL A 188 -18.35 3.83 -14.35
N ALA A 189 -19.24 4.41 -13.56
CA ALA A 189 -20.17 5.45 -13.99
C ALA A 189 -21.04 5.06 -15.20
N GLY A 190 -21.30 3.76 -15.41
CA GLY A 190 -22.02 3.22 -16.55
C GLY A 190 -21.19 3.05 -17.83
N VAL A 191 -19.87 3.28 -17.76
CA VAL A 191 -18.94 3.02 -18.86
C VAL A 191 -18.32 1.64 -18.67
N SER A 192 -18.57 0.73 -19.59
CA SER A 192 -18.04 -0.64 -19.54
C SER A 192 -16.53 -0.67 -19.73
N ASN A 193 -15.82 -1.48 -18.93
CA ASN A 193 -14.37 -1.60 -18.91
C ASN A 193 -13.62 -0.27 -18.66
N ALA A 194 -14.19 0.63 -17.88
CA ALA A 194 -13.64 1.98 -17.67
C ALA A 194 -12.31 2.02 -16.90
N THR A 195 -11.91 0.92 -16.26
CA THR A 195 -10.57 0.78 -15.68
C THR A 195 -9.51 0.41 -16.70
N LYS A 196 -9.91 0.13 -17.95
CA LYS A 196 -9.05 -0.19 -19.06
C LYS A 196 -9.10 0.90 -20.12
N ASP A 197 -7.95 1.32 -20.61
CA ASP A 197 -7.84 2.32 -21.70
C ASP A 197 -8.53 3.67 -21.37
N HIS A 198 -8.62 4.03 -20.07
CA HIS A 198 -9.23 5.28 -19.61
C HIS A 198 -8.41 5.91 -18.47
N THR A 199 -8.76 7.14 -18.15
CA THR A 199 -8.35 7.80 -16.91
C THR A 199 -9.59 8.01 -16.04
N LEU A 200 -9.50 7.62 -14.77
CA LEU A 200 -10.52 7.85 -13.76
C LEU A 200 -10.09 8.99 -12.86
N VAL A 201 -10.92 10.01 -12.74
CA VAL A 201 -10.68 11.18 -11.87
C VAL A 201 -11.74 11.21 -10.78
N ARG A 202 -11.35 11.32 -9.52
CA ARG A 202 -12.27 11.41 -8.39
C ARG A 202 -13.05 12.71 -8.46
N LYS A 203 -14.36 12.68 -8.22
CA LYS A 203 -15.18 13.88 -8.20
C LYS A 203 -14.78 14.80 -7.04
N CYS A 204 -14.80 16.12 -7.26
CA CYS A 204 -14.48 17.12 -6.24
C CYS A 204 -15.41 17.10 -5.00
N SER A 205 -16.54 16.38 -5.06
CA SER A 205 -17.44 16.20 -3.91
C SER A 205 -17.02 15.06 -2.98
N VAL A 206 -16.00 14.28 -3.35
CA VAL A 206 -15.48 13.19 -2.54
C VAL A 206 -14.42 13.74 -1.60
N GLU A 207 -14.59 13.50 -0.30
CA GLU A 207 -13.73 14.02 0.77
C GLU A 207 -12.90 12.93 1.44
N GLN A 208 -13.14 11.66 1.11
CA GLN A 208 -12.44 10.50 1.66
C GLN A 208 -12.52 9.32 0.70
N GLY A 209 -11.65 8.33 0.90
CA GLY A 209 -11.66 7.07 0.15
C GLY A 209 -12.87 6.19 0.46
N ASN A 210 -13.10 5.23 -0.41
CA ASN A 210 -14.19 4.26 -0.31
C ASN A 210 -13.64 2.85 -0.55
N SER A 211 -13.67 2.03 0.48
CA SER A 211 -13.22 0.63 0.40
C SER A 211 -14.24 -0.32 -0.26
N ASP A 212 -15.45 0.15 -0.54
CA ASP A 212 -16.45 -0.57 -1.34
C ASP A 212 -16.38 -0.10 -2.80
N TRP A 213 -15.66 -0.88 -3.61
CA TRP A 213 -15.50 -0.59 -5.03
C TRP A 213 -16.84 -0.46 -5.78
N THR A 214 -17.79 -1.34 -5.47
CA THR A 214 -19.09 -1.30 -6.15
C THR A 214 -19.83 0.00 -5.90
N ALA A 215 -19.77 0.48 -4.66
CA ALA A 215 -20.37 1.77 -4.30
C ALA A 215 -19.60 2.95 -4.92
N SER A 216 -18.28 2.89 -4.93
CA SER A 216 -17.41 3.93 -5.50
C SER A 216 -17.54 4.03 -7.02
N ALA A 217 -17.52 2.89 -7.73
CA ALA A 217 -17.64 2.82 -9.18
C ALA A 217 -19.01 3.33 -9.67
N GLY A 218 -20.06 3.03 -8.92
CA GLY A 218 -21.43 3.37 -9.29
C GLY A 218 -21.90 2.72 -10.58
N THR A 219 -23.13 2.99 -10.97
CA THR A 219 -23.77 2.43 -12.17
C THR A 219 -24.03 3.46 -13.25
N ASN A 220 -23.87 4.74 -12.93
CA ASN A 220 -24.06 5.87 -13.83
C ASN A 220 -23.30 7.10 -13.30
N THR A 221 -23.28 8.17 -14.06
CA THR A 221 -22.55 9.39 -13.71
C THR A 221 -23.08 10.11 -12.46
N ASP A 222 -24.29 9.84 -11.98
CA ASP A 222 -24.83 10.52 -10.83
C ASP A 222 -24.42 9.83 -9.51
N ASP A 223 -24.39 8.51 -9.50
CA ASP A 223 -24.08 7.68 -8.32
C ASP A 223 -22.61 7.29 -8.20
N SER A 224 -21.83 7.37 -9.27
CA SER A 224 -20.38 7.12 -9.25
C SER A 224 -19.63 8.25 -8.52
N GLU A 225 -18.55 7.89 -7.82
CA GLU A 225 -17.59 8.85 -7.27
C GLU A 225 -16.55 9.31 -8.31
N TRP A 226 -16.59 8.76 -9.52
CA TRP A 226 -15.60 8.96 -10.56
C TRP A 226 -16.13 9.69 -11.79
N ILE A 227 -15.22 10.37 -12.47
CA ILE A 227 -15.35 10.87 -13.82
C ILE A 227 -14.48 9.99 -14.71
N VAL A 228 -15.06 9.42 -15.77
CA VAL A 228 -14.32 8.59 -16.75
C VAL A 228 -13.90 9.49 -17.89
N LEU A 229 -12.59 9.60 -18.11
CA LEU A 229 -11.98 10.34 -19.21
C LEU A 229 -11.47 9.35 -20.28
N GLU A 230 -11.16 9.89 -21.45
CA GLU A 230 -10.59 9.12 -22.55
C GLU A 230 -9.18 8.60 -22.23
N GLN A 231 -8.72 7.60 -22.97
CA GLN A 231 -7.36 7.10 -22.87
C GLN A 231 -6.33 8.20 -23.13
N ASN A 232 -5.30 8.26 -22.30
CA ASN A 232 -4.25 9.27 -22.34
C ASN A 232 -4.72 10.71 -22.05
N ASP A 233 -5.83 10.88 -21.39
CA ASP A 233 -6.23 12.16 -20.83
C ASP A 233 -5.77 12.24 -19.37
N TRP A 234 -4.67 12.90 -19.13
CA TRP A 234 -4.11 13.20 -17.81
C TRP A 234 -4.06 14.71 -17.56
N SER A 235 -5.07 15.42 -18.02
CA SER A 235 -5.18 16.86 -17.85
C SER A 235 -5.44 17.32 -16.42
N ASN A 236 -5.78 16.40 -15.53
CA ASN A 236 -6.01 16.68 -14.10
C ASN A 236 -4.83 16.24 -13.20
N LEU A 237 -3.81 15.58 -13.77
CA LEU A 237 -2.69 15.04 -13.03
C LEU A 237 -1.88 16.14 -12.32
N GLY A 238 -1.73 16.06 -10.97
CA GLY A 238 -0.90 16.93 -10.14
C GLY A 238 -1.62 18.05 -9.40
#